data_9530668841896f8e40abe19e824b45df
#
_entry.id   9530668841896f8e40abe19e824b45df
#
_cell.length_a   1.000
_cell.length_b   1.000
_cell.length_c   1.000
_cell.angle_alpha   90.00
_cell.angle_beta   90.00
_cell.angle_gamma   90.00
#
_symmetry.space_group_name_H-M   'P 1'
#
loop_
_entity.id
_entity.type
_entity.pdbx_description
1 polymer ?
#
loop_
_entity_poly.entity_id
_entity_poly.type
_entity_poly.pdbx_seq_one_letter_code
_entity_poly.pdbx_strand_id
1 'polypeptide(L)'
;MPRTKVFYFIPNLQQGGPEGQILELINRLPQRFEAVLCVYHGDNVFWGNRCPPGQPAHDLGVRSMNMAALDRLTDILRREKPAIVHSYRDKANFWARWAASRAGVPITITGCRNRMMGLRYLATEWFLQRKSKVILANSIGVKQELVRWARVRDDKVRVIYNLLDVDFFRPPTAAERADARTRWQLAPGTRALLLPGRIGIQKHQLGLLAAMRTLARRGKWPQDAVVLFAGRARDKLTSALVRRFARSPGLASAVRFLDAVKDIRSLYWASDLLVMPSLYEGLANAALEGCAAGLPAILSHAANVDAIVQPGATGWEVPTLRHAPLVEALEAALATTPERLAEMGRAGRAHVTARFAPRKDHVLDQMVAVYDELLTAD
;
A
#
# COMPACT_ATOMS: atom_id res chain seq x y z
N MET A 1 -27.08 -23.52 4.57
CA MET A 1 -27.63 -22.28 3.95
C MET A 1 -26.79 -21.95 2.73
N PRO A 2 -27.37 -21.40 1.64
CA PRO A 2 -26.58 -20.93 0.50
C PRO A 2 -25.61 -19.84 0.95
N ARG A 3 -24.38 -19.84 0.43
CA ARG A 3 -23.37 -18.82 0.76
C ARG A 3 -23.73 -17.48 0.13
N THR A 4 -23.49 -16.39 0.84
CA THR A 4 -23.67 -15.05 0.31
C THR A 4 -22.55 -14.72 -0.67
N LYS A 5 -22.88 -14.48 -1.94
CA LYS A 5 -21.87 -14.24 -2.97
C LYS A 5 -21.41 -12.78 -2.97
N VAL A 6 -20.09 -12.59 -2.87
CA VAL A 6 -19.41 -11.30 -2.94
C VAL A 6 -18.52 -11.27 -4.19
N PHE A 7 -18.82 -10.38 -5.12
CA PHE A 7 -18.09 -10.23 -6.36
C PHE A 7 -17.04 -9.13 -6.26
N TYR A 8 -15.77 -9.51 -6.31
CA TYR A 8 -14.63 -8.60 -6.24
C TYR A 8 -14.17 -8.19 -7.62
N PHE A 9 -14.04 -6.89 -7.88
CA PHE A 9 -13.63 -6.37 -9.17
C PHE A 9 -12.40 -5.47 -9.06
N ILE A 10 -11.34 -5.82 -9.78
CA ILE A 10 -10.04 -5.12 -9.78
C ILE A 10 -9.41 -5.20 -11.18
N PRO A 11 -8.61 -4.19 -11.60
CA PRO A 11 -8.02 -4.20 -12.94
C PRO A 11 -7.12 -5.40 -13.24
N ASN A 12 -6.28 -5.81 -12.31
CA ASN A 12 -5.38 -6.96 -12.44
C ASN A 12 -4.85 -7.38 -11.07
N LEU A 13 -4.13 -8.51 -11.02
CA LEU A 13 -3.46 -9.03 -9.82
C LEU A 13 -1.93 -8.86 -9.88
N GLN A 14 -1.45 -7.77 -10.46
CA GLN A 14 -0.02 -7.44 -10.44
C GLN A 14 0.45 -7.10 -9.03
N GLN A 15 1.78 -7.14 -8.80
CA GLN A 15 2.35 -6.78 -7.51
C GLN A 15 1.98 -5.34 -7.11
N GLY A 16 1.16 -5.20 -6.07
CA GLY A 16 0.68 -3.92 -5.55
C GLY A 16 -0.04 -4.07 -4.23
N GLY A 17 -0.16 -2.98 -3.49
CA GLY A 17 -0.84 -2.96 -2.19
C GLY A 17 -2.32 -3.37 -2.25
N PRO A 18 -3.15 -2.77 -3.12
CA PRO A 18 -4.56 -3.11 -3.24
C PRO A 18 -4.81 -4.56 -3.62
N GLU A 19 -3.99 -5.11 -4.51
CA GLU A 19 -4.08 -6.49 -4.99
C GLU A 19 -3.82 -7.49 -3.87
N GLY A 20 -2.75 -7.26 -3.09
CA GLY A 20 -2.45 -8.08 -1.91
C GLY A 20 -3.56 -8.03 -0.86
N GLN A 21 -4.14 -6.87 -0.63
CA GLN A 21 -5.23 -6.69 0.35
C GLN A 21 -6.51 -7.44 -0.03
N ILE A 22 -6.87 -7.46 -1.34
CA ILE A 22 -8.03 -8.24 -1.80
C ILE A 22 -7.80 -9.74 -1.62
N LEU A 23 -6.63 -10.24 -2.02
CA LEU A 23 -6.33 -11.66 -1.90
C LEU A 23 -6.28 -12.10 -0.44
N GLU A 24 -5.71 -11.27 0.43
CA GLU A 24 -5.71 -11.54 1.87
C GLU A 24 -7.14 -11.55 2.43
N LEU A 25 -8.00 -10.62 2.00
CA LEU A 25 -9.41 -10.60 2.38
C LEU A 25 -10.14 -11.86 1.90
N ILE A 26 -9.99 -12.24 0.61
CA ILE A 26 -10.65 -13.42 0.04
C ILE A 26 -10.22 -14.70 0.76
N ASN A 27 -8.92 -14.86 1.05
CA ASN A 27 -8.38 -16.04 1.74
C ASN A 27 -8.90 -16.22 3.18
N ARG A 28 -9.34 -15.13 3.80
CA ARG A 28 -9.74 -15.10 5.21
C ARG A 28 -11.25 -14.87 5.43
N LEU A 29 -12.02 -14.76 4.34
CA LEU A 29 -13.47 -14.60 4.45
C LEU A 29 -14.11 -15.76 5.18
N PRO A 30 -15.10 -15.50 6.11
CA PRO A 30 -15.89 -16.55 6.73
C PRO A 30 -16.60 -17.42 5.69
N GLN A 31 -16.76 -18.73 6.00
CA GLN A 31 -17.34 -19.71 5.08
C GLN A 31 -18.77 -19.39 4.60
N ARG A 32 -19.50 -18.53 5.29
CA ARG A 32 -20.82 -18.05 4.87
C ARG A 32 -20.79 -17.14 3.64
N PHE A 33 -19.61 -16.62 3.27
CA PHE A 33 -19.40 -15.86 2.04
C PHE A 33 -18.74 -16.71 0.96
N GLU A 34 -19.13 -16.48 -0.27
CA GLU A 34 -18.48 -17.01 -1.46
C GLU A 34 -17.88 -15.85 -2.24
N ALA A 35 -16.57 -15.82 -2.36
CA ALA A 35 -15.89 -14.79 -3.15
C ALA A 35 -15.86 -15.20 -4.64
N VAL A 36 -16.19 -14.27 -5.52
CA VAL A 36 -15.96 -14.38 -6.98
C VAL A 36 -15.06 -13.24 -7.38
N LEU A 37 -13.93 -13.54 -8.01
CA LEU A 37 -12.96 -12.53 -8.45
C LEU A 37 -13.15 -12.23 -9.93
N CYS A 38 -13.10 -10.95 -10.32
CA CYS A 38 -13.08 -10.53 -11.72
C CYS A 38 -11.96 -9.52 -11.97
N VAL A 39 -11.19 -9.74 -13.01
CA VAL A 39 -10.10 -8.88 -13.46
C VAL A 39 -10.31 -8.39 -14.88
N TYR A 40 -9.64 -7.29 -15.29
CA TYR A 40 -9.65 -6.83 -16.68
C TYR A 40 -8.91 -7.80 -17.59
N HIS A 41 -7.72 -8.25 -17.16
CA HIS A 41 -6.93 -9.27 -17.84
C HIS A 41 -6.06 -10.04 -16.86
N GLY A 42 -5.93 -11.33 -17.07
CA GLY A 42 -5.16 -12.25 -16.24
C GLY A 42 -3.64 -12.31 -16.55
N ASP A 43 -3.19 -11.64 -17.60
CA ASP A 43 -1.78 -11.65 -18.00
C ASP A 43 -0.90 -11.03 -16.90
N ASN A 44 0.24 -11.65 -16.59
CA ASN A 44 1.18 -11.23 -15.55
C ASN A 44 0.60 -11.23 -14.13
N VAL A 45 -0.10 -12.27 -13.75
CA VAL A 45 -0.69 -12.45 -12.42
C VAL A 45 0.39 -12.79 -11.38
N PHE A 46 1.03 -11.76 -10.80
CA PHE A 46 2.03 -11.95 -9.75
C PHE A 46 1.43 -12.62 -8.48
N TRP A 47 0.17 -12.29 -8.19
CA TRP A 47 -0.55 -12.80 -7.04
C TRP A 47 -1.45 -14.01 -7.35
N GLY A 48 -1.51 -14.45 -8.61
CA GLY A 48 -2.41 -15.55 -9.04
C GLY A 48 -2.23 -16.83 -8.23
N ASN A 49 -0.99 -17.18 -7.90
CA ASN A 49 -0.67 -18.35 -7.07
C ASN A 49 -1.08 -18.19 -5.59
N ARG A 50 -1.55 -17.02 -5.18
CA ARG A 50 -2.07 -16.76 -3.83
C ARG A 50 -3.59 -16.80 -3.74
N CYS A 51 -4.28 -16.94 -4.88
CA CYS A 51 -5.72 -17.22 -4.86
C CYS A 51 -5.96 -18.61 -4.27
N PRO A 52 -7.03 -18.80 -3.46
CA PRO A 52 -7.40 -20.11 -3.01
C PRO A 52 -7.60 -21.07 -4.18
N PRO A 53 -7.18 -22.34 -4.07
CA PRO A 53 -7.49 -23.35 -5.09
C PRO A 53 -9.01 -23.44 -5.33
N GLY A 54 -9.43 -23.46 -6.61
CA GLY A 54 -10.85 -23.51 -6.97
C GLY A 54 -11.62 -22.21 -6.78
N GLN A 55 -10.94 -21.09 -6.47
CA GLN A 55 -11.57 -19.77 -6.37
C GLN A 55 -12.22 -19.39 -7.71
N PRO A 56 -13.54 -19.13 -7.77
CA PRO A 56 -14.18 -18.65 -8.97
C PRO A 56 -13.59 -17.32 -9.45
N ALA A 57 -13.15 -17.28 -10.70
CA ALA A 57 -12.53 -16.09 -11.27
C ALA A 57 -12.96 -15.86 -12.71
N HIS A 58 -13.15 -14.59 -13.07
CA HIS A 58 -13.46 -14.14 -14.42
C HIS A 58 -12.38 -13.22 -14.95
N ASP A 59 -12.02 -13.38 -16.20
CA ASP A 59 -11.14 -12.50 -16.96
C ASP A 59 -11.93 -11.85 -18.10
N LEU A 60 -11.96 -10.51 -18.12
CA LEU A 60 -12.62 -9.78 -19.18
C LEU A 60 -11.80 -9.78 -20.49
N GLY A 61 -10.53 -10.18 -20.47
CA GLY A 61 -9.65 -10.22 -21.63
C GLY A 61 -9.35 -8.83 -22.22
N VAL A 62 -9.38 -7.76 -21.41
CA VAL A 62 -9.18 -6.39 -21.88
C VAL A 62 -8.09 -5.65 -21.09
N ARG A 63 -7.22 -4.92 -21.78
CA ARG A 63 -6.22 -4.06 -21.11
C ARG A 63 -6.83 -2.80 -20.50
N SER A 64 -7.93 -2.33 -21.05
CA SER A 64 -8.71 -1.20 -20.55
C SER A 64 -10.20 -1.41 -20.81
N MET A 65 -11.03 -0.93 -19.90
CA MET A 65 -12.48 -1.00 -20.01
C MET A 65 -13.02 -0.11 -21.15
N ASN A 66 -14.00 -0.62 -21.84
CA ASN A 66 -14.82 0.06 -22.84
C ASN A 66 -16.28 -0.41 -22.71
N MET A 67 -17.17 0.03 -23.59
CA MET A 67 -18.60 -0.35 -23.53
C MET A 67 -18.81 -1.85 -23.70
N ALA A 68 -18.10 -2.51 -24.62
CA ALA A 68 -18.22 -3.96 -24.81
C ALA A 68 -17.74 -4.75 -23.58
N ALA A 69 -16.68 -4.28 -22.88
CA ALA A 69 -16.24 -4.86 -21.63
C ALA A 69 -17.23 -4.60 -20.48
N LEU A 70 -17.90 -3.43 -20.47
CA LEU A 70 -18.98 -3.15 -19.52
C LEU A 70 -20.16 -4.10 -19.72
N ASP A 71 -20.55 -4.36 -20.97
CA ASP A 71 -21.64 -5.29 -21.28
C ASP A 71 -21.27 -6.71 -20.82
N ARG A 72 -20.05 -7.17 -21.12
CA ARG A 72 -19.54 -8.47 -20.60
C ARG A 72 -19.55 -8.54 -19.07
N LEU A 73 -19.07 -7.50 -18.40
CA LEU A 73 -19.09 -7.45 -16.92
C LEU A 73 -20.54 -7.49 -16.39
N THR A 74 -21.46 -6.78 -17.05
CA THR A 74 -22.89 -6.78 -16.69
C THR A 74 -23.50 -8.17 -16.84
N ASP A 75 -23.18 -8.88 -17.94
CA ASP A 75 -23.68 -10.24 -18.19
C ASP A 75 -23.09 -11.28 -17.21
N ILE A 76 -21.81 -11.10 -16.81
CA ILE A 76 -21.22 -11.91 -15.74
C ILE A 76 -21.99 -11.68 -14.44
N LEU A 77 -22.24 -10.43 -14.04
CA LEU A 77 -22.98 -10.11 -12.81
C LEU A 77 -24.42 -10.66 -12.85
N ARG A 78 -25.11 -10.63 -13.98
CA ARG A 78 -26.45 -11.23 -14.12
C ARG A 78 -26.45 -12.75 -13.95
N ARG A 79 -25.40 -13.42 -14.42
CA ARG A 79 -25.22 -14.89 -14.25
C ARG A 79 -24.84 -15.26 -12.84
N GLU A 80 -23.88 -14.54 -12.26
CA GLU A 80 -23.36 -14.80 -10.92
C GLU A 80 -24.36 -14.43 -9.83
N LYS A 81 -25.21 -13.44 -10.06
CA LYS A 81 -26.22 -12.92 -9.12
C LYS A 81 -25.63 -12.63 -7.72
N PRO A 82 -24.53 -11.87 -7.62
CA PRO A 82 -23.94 -11.60 -6.32
C PRO A 82 -24.85 -10.69 -5.48
N ALA A 83 -24.86 -10.89 -4.17
CA ALA A 83 -25.49 -9.97 -3.24
C ALA A 83 -24.70 -8.65 -3.13
N ILE A 84 -23.38 -8.74 -3.23
CA ILE A 84 -22.47 -7.61 -3.10
C ILE A 84 -21.49 -7.56 -4.28
N VAL A 85 -21.32 -6.38 -4.90
CA VAL A 85 -20.17 -6.04 -5.76
C VAL A 85 -19.23 -5.16 -4.96
N HIS A 86 -17.99 -5.60 -4.75
CA HIS A 86 -16.95 -4.84 -4.07
C HIS A 86 -15.77 -4.58 -5.03
N SER A 87 -15.59 -3.34 -5.43
CA SER A 87 -14.56 -2.95 -6.38
C SER A 87 -13.42 -2.17 -5.73
N TYR A 88 -12.24 -2.27 -6.32
CA TYR A 88 -11.01 -1.61 -5.85
C TYR A 88 -10.31 -0.87 -6.98
N ARG A 89 -9.83 0.34 -6.70
CA ARG A 89 -9.17 1.29 -7.60
C ARG A 89 -10.14 2.08 -8.49
N ASP A 90 -9.76 3.31 -8.74
CA ASP A 90 -10.59 4.38 -9.33
C ASP A 90 -11.32 3.96 -10.62
N LYS A 91 -10.56 3.40 -11.57
CA LYS A 91 -11.13 2.96 -12.85
C LYS A 91 -12.10 1.78 -12.67
N ALA A 92 -11.78 0.83 -11.80
CA ALA A 92 -12.67 -0.30 -11.55
C ALA A 92 -13.93 0.15 -10.80
N ASN A 93 -13.81 1.08 -9.84
CA ASN A 93 -14.94 1.64 -9.12
C ASN A 93 -15.97 2.29 -10.06
N PHE A 94 -15.49 3.03 -11.09
CA PHE A 94 -16.36 3.61 -12.10
C PHE A 94 -17.19 2.54 -12.83
N TRP A 95 -16.53 1.55 -13.40
CA TRP A 95 -17.18 0.51 -14.22
C TRP A 95 -18.04 -0.45 -13.40
N ALA A 96 -17.59 -0.78 -12.18
CA ALA A 96 -18.36 -1.63 -11.26
C ALA A 96 -19.72 -1.00 -10.90
N ARG A 97 -19.76 0.29 -10.61
CA ARG A 97 -21.01 1.02 -10.31
C ARG A 97 -22.01 0.96 -11.47
N TRP A 98 -21.53 1.11 -12.71
CA TRP A 98 -22.36 1.02 -13.89
C TRP A 98 -22.84 -0.40 -14.16
N ALA A 99 -21.94 -1.39 -14.11
CA ALA A 99 -22.28 -2.79 -14.35
C ALA A 99 -23.26 -3.31 -13.27
N ALA A 100 -22.97 -3.06 -11.99
CA ALA A 100 -23.85 -3.47 -10.89
C ALA A 100 -25.25 -2.85 -11.00
N SER A 101 -25.33 -1.54 -11.31
CA SER A 101 -26.62 -0.85 -11.53
C SER A 101 -27.41 -1.45 -12.71
N ARG A 102 -26.73 -1.80 -13.82
CA ARG A 102 -27.38 -2.45 -15.00
C ARG A 102 -27.78 -3.90 -14.75
N ALA A 103 -27.04 -4.59 -13.89
CA ALA A 103 -27.31 -5.98 -13.53
C ALA A 103 -28.34 -6.13 -12.41
N GLY A 104 -28.74 -5.03 -11.76
CA GLY A 104 -29.67 -5.06 -10.62
C GLY A 104 -29.04 -5.60 -9.35
N VAL A 105 -27.71 -5.49 -9.17
CA VAL A 105 -27.05 -5.92 -7.95
C VAL A 105 -27.44 -4.98 -6.79
N PRO A 106 -27.94 -5.50 -5.66
CA PRO A 106 -28.50 -4.66 -4.59
C PRO A 106 -27.43 -3.83 -3.87
N ILE A 107 -26.25 -4.39 -3.63
CA ILE A 107 -25.21 -3.74 -2.84
C ILE A 107 -23.95 -3.52 -3.67
N THR A 108 -23.55 -2.25 -3.83
CA THR A 108 -22.27 -1.88 -4.45
C THR A 108 -21.39 -1.16 -3.44
N ILE A 109 -20.20 -1.70 -3.21
CA ILE A 109 -19.15 -1.16 -2.35
C ILE A 109 -17.97 -0.76 -3.22
N THR A 110 -17.39 0.42 -2.97
CA THR A 110 -16.21 0.88 -3.72
C THR A 110 -15.06 1.23 -2.77
N GLY A 111 -13.89 0.67 -3.02
CA GLY A 111 -12.68 0.89 -2.22
C GLY A 111 -11.81 2.01 -2.81
N CYS A 112 -11.62 3.09 -2.06
CA CYS A 112 -10.73 4.20 -2.37
C CYS A 112 -9.44 4.07 -1.56
N ARG A 113 -8.29 3.95 -2.24
CA ARG A 113 -7.01 3.61 -1.61
C ARG A 113 -5.85 4.53 -2.03
N ASN A 114 -6.15 5.66 -2.64
CA ASN A 114 -5.15 6.65 -3.05
C ASN A 114 -5.59 8.05 -2.64
N ARG A 115 -4.60 8.88 -2.29
CA ARG A 115 -4.73 10.34 -2.18
C ARG A 115 -4.24 11.02 -3.47
N MET A 116 -4.44 12.32 -3.58
CA MET A 116 -4.16 13.14 -4.76
C MET A 116 -4.88 12.63 -6.02
N MET A 117 -6.17 12.58 -5.91
CA MET A 117 -7.05 12.21 -7.00
C MET A 117 -7.19 13.38 -7.98
N GLY A 118 -6.93 13.14 -9.27
CA GLY A 118 -7.10 14.18 -10.29
C GLY A 118 -8.58 14.64 -10.38
N LEU A 119 -8.80 15.85 -10.91
CA LEU A 119 -10.14 16.47 -11.01
C LEU A 119 -11.20 15.54 -11.63
N ARG A 120 -10.82 14.75 -12.64
CA ARG A 120 -11.72 13.75 -13.27
C ARG A 120 -12.22 12.70 -12.28
N TYR A 121 -11.36 12.26 -11.37
CA TYR A 121 -11.72 11.28 -10.35
C TYR A 121 -12.63 11.91 -9.31
N LEU A 122 -12.30 13.10 -8.82
CA LEU A 122 -13.14 13.83 -7.85
C LEU A 122 -14.54 14.05 -8.39
N ALA A 123 -14.66 14.49 -9.65
CA ALA A 123 -15.95 14.65 -10.33
C ALA A 123 -16.69 13.31 -10.46
N THR A 124 -15.98 12.23 -10.77
CA THR A 124 -16.55 10.89 -10.86
C THR A 124 -17.12 10.42 -9.51
N GLU A 125 -16.38 10.61 -8.43
CA GLU A 125 -16.84 10.22 -7.08
C GLU A 125 -18.03 11.07 -6.64
N TRP A 126 -18.01 12.39 -6.90
CA TRP A 126 -19.15 13.26 -6.64
C TRP A 126 -20.43 12.79 -7.36
N PHE A 127 -20.32 12.50 -8.66
CA PHE A 127 -21.48 12.12 -9.49
C PHE A 127 -21.98 10.71 -9.18
N LEU A 128 -21.05 9.74 -8.99
CA LEU A 128 -21.42 8.33 -8.85
C LEU A 128 -21.57 7.85 -7.41
N GLN A 129 -21.39 8.69 -6.39
CA GLN A 129 -21.53 8.27 -5.00
C GLN A 129 -22.90 7.63 -4.68
N ARG A 130 -23.95 8.06 -5.39
CA ARG A 130 -25.32 7.52 -5.20
C ARG A 130 -25.45 6.06 -5.65
N LYS A 131 -24.57 5.60 -6.53
CA LYS A 131 -24.53 4.21 -7.02
C LYS A 131 -23.74 3.26 -6.10
N SER A 132 -23.14 3.77 -5.02
CA SER A 132 -22.55 2.95 -3.97
C SER A 132 -23.39 3.04 -2.71
N LYS A 133 -23.62 1.90 -2.04
CA LYS A 133 -24.22 1.89 -0.67
C LYS A 133 -23.22 2.50 0.30
N VAL A 134 -21.93 2.13 0.18
CA VAL A 134 -20.81 2.65 0.99
C VAL A 134 -19.53 2.78 0.14
N ILE A 135 -18.72 3.77 0.50
CA ILE A 135 -17.37 3.98 -0.03
C ILE A 135 -16.37 3.70 1.10
N LEU A 136 -15.47 2.76 0.89
CA LEU A 136 -14.46 2.38 1.88
C LEU A 136 -13.15 3.12 1.61
N ALA A 137 -12.75 3.99 2.52
CA ALA A 137 -11.46 4.64 2.52
C ALA A 137 -10.47 3.83 3.36
N ASN A 138 -9.23 3.69 2.91
CA ASN A 138 -8.21 2.98 3.68
C ASN A 138 -7.45 3.86 4.68
N SER A 139 -7.85 5.13 4.80
CA SER A 139 -7.29 6.06 5.78
C SER A 139 -8.25 7.23 6.03
N ILE A 140 -8.08 7.90 7.17
CA ILE A 140 -8.80 9.14 7.49
C ILE A 140 -8.46 10.21 6.44
N GLY A 141 -7.19 10.27 6.01
CA GLY A 141 -6.77 11.22 4.99
C GLY A 141 -7.49 11.03 3.65
N VAL A 142 -7.72 9.79 3.20
CA VAL A 142 -8.52 9.48 2.00
C VAL A 142 -9.98 9.87 2.20
N LYS A 143 -10.58 9.58 3.37
CA LYS A 143 -11.94 10.01 3.70
C LYS A 143 -12.05 11.54 3.63
N GLN A 144 -11.14 12.27 4.26
CA GLN A 144 -11.15 13.74 4.26
C GLN A 144 -11.07 14.32 2.84
N GLU A 145 -10.25 13.74 1.96
CA GLU A 145 -10.17 14.17 0.55
C GLU A 145 -11.47 13.91 -0.22
N LEU A 146 -12.09 12.73 -0.03
CA LEU A 146 -13.38 12.41 -0.65
C LEU A 146 -14.48 13.38 -0.20
N VAL A 147 -14.56 13.66 1.09
CA VAL A 147 -15.59 14.58 1.63
C VAL A 147 -15.31 16.03 1.22
N ARG A 148 -14.08 16.50 1.38
CA ARG A 148 -13.71 17.91 1.15
C ARG A 148 -13.64 18.27 -0.33
N TRP A 149 -13.00 17.43 -1.14
CA TRP A 149 -12.69 17.77 -2.53
C TRP A 149 -13.64 17.12 -3.53
N ALA A 150 -14.04 15.86 -3.31
CA ALA A 150 -15.03 15.20 -4.15
C ALA A 150 -16.47 15.42 -3.69
N ARG A 151 -16.68 16.17 -2.57
CA ARG A 151 -18.01 16.46 -2.00
C ARG A 151 -18.87 15.20 -1.83
N VAL A 152 -18.22 14.10 -1.50
CA VAL A 152 -18.92 12.87 -1.11
C VAL A 152 -19.52 13.09 0.30
N ARG A 153 -20.73 12.63 0.51
CA ARG A 153 -21.36 12.70 1.82
C ARG A 153 -20.55 11.92 2.85
N ASP A 154 -20.33 12.49 4.04
CA ASP A 154 -19.50 11.89 5.10
C ASP A 154 -20.03 10.53 5.57
N ASP A 155 -21.38 10.41 5.69
CA ASP A 155 -22.07 9.20 6.10
C ASP A 155 -21.90 8.03 5.11
N LYS A 156 -21.56 8.32 3.86
CA LYS A 156 -21.25 7.33 2.83
C LYS A 156 -19.81 6.80 2.87
N VAL A 157 -18.91 7.47 3.59
CA VAL A 157 -17.50 7.11 3.62
C VAL A 157 -17.14 6.49 4.96
N ARG A 158 -16.77 5.20 4.96
CA ARG A 158 -16.24 4.51 6.14
C ARG A 158 -14.75 4.30 5.99
N VAL A 159 -14.01 4.45 7.09
CA VAL A 159 -12.59 4.15 7.13
C VAL A 159 -12.40 2.72 7.60
N ILE A 160 -11.81 1.89 6.75
CA ILE A 160 -11.31 0.56 7.10
C ILE A 160 -9.87 0.49 6.63
N TYR A 161 -8.95 0.37 7.57
CA TYR A 161 -7.52 0.30 7.29
C TYR A 161 -7.14 -0.91 6.43
N ASN A 162 -5.91 -0.97 6.00
CA ASN A 162 -5.40 -2.13 5.30
C ASN A 162 -5.12 -3.26 6.30
N LEU A 163 -5.31 -4.50 5.87
CA LEU A 163 -4.91 -5.68 6.64
C LEU A 163 -3.40 -5.62 6.89
N LEU A 164 -3.00 -5.71 8.14
CA LEU A 164 -1.62 -5.78 8.57
C LEU A 164 -1.42 -7.06 9.39
N ASP A 165 -0.62 -7.98 8.87
CA ASP A 165 -0.24 -9.19 9.58
C ASP A 165 0.99 -8.90 10.44
N VAL A 166 0.75 -8.51 11.70
CA VAL A 166 1.81 -8.16 12.65
C VAL A 166 2.64 -9.36 13.11
N ASP A 167 2.14 -10.58 12.95
CA ASP A 167 2.85 -11.81 13.28
C ASP A 167 3.79 -12.19 12.13
N PHE A 168 3.34 -12.03 10.88
CA PHE A 168 4.18 -12.20 9.71
C PHE A 168 5.28 -11.13 9.66
N PHE A 169 4.95 -9.85 9.90
CA PHE A 169 5.90 -8.74 9.93
C PHE A 169 6.45 -8.49 11.34
N ARG A 170 6.72 -9.53 12.11
CA ARG A 170 7.38 -9.40 13.42
C ARG A 170 8.85 -9.01 13.29
N PRO A 171 9.47 -8.45 14.34
CA PRO A 171 10.91 -8.27 14.40
C PRO A 171 11.65 -9.60 14.28
N PRO A 172 12.86 -9.61 13.70
CA PRO A 172 13.68 -10.81 13.60
C PRO A 172 14.31 -11.18 14.94
N THR A 173 14.63 -12.46 15.11
CA THR A 173 15.64 -12.89 16.05
C THR A 173 17.04 -12.45 15.58
N ALA A 174 18.05 -12.52 16.44
CA ALA A 174 19.43 -12.19 16.07
C ALA A 174 19.95 -13.05 14.91
N ALA A 175 19.63 -14.35 14.91
CA ALA A 175 19.99 -15.28 13.86
C ALA A 175 19.29 -14.94 12.53
N GLU A 176 17.97 -14.73 12.54
CA GLU A 176 17.20 -14.34 11.35
C GLU A 176 17.70 -13.02 10.74
N ARG A 177 18.10 -12.07 11.60
CA ARG A 177 18.68 -10.81 11.14
C ARG A 177 20.04 -11.04 10.47
N ALA A 178 20.89 -11.86 11.06
CA ALA A 178 22.20 -12.18 10.50
C ALA A 178 22.06 -12.87 9.14
N ASP A 179 21.17 -13.87 9.02
CA ASP A 179 20.86 -14.56 7.78
C ASP A 179 20.29 -13.60 6.71
N ALA A 180 19.38 -12.73 7.10
CA ALA A 180 18.82 -11.72 6.21
C ALA A 180 19.91 -10.76 5.69
N ARG A 181 20.80 -10.28 6.55
CA ARG A 181 21.91 -9.42 6.15
C ARG A 181 22.89 -10.12 5.22
N THR A 182 23.21 -11.39 5.48
CA THR A 182 24.05 -12.23 4.58
C THR A 182 23.36 -12.38 3.21
N ARG A 183 22.09 -12.74 3.19
CA ARG A 183 21.30 -12.86 1.96
C ARG A 183 21.32 -11.59 1.11
N TRP A 184 21.23 -10.43 1.75
CA TRP A 184 21.23 -9.13 1.08
C TRP A 184 22.63 -8.52 0.95
N GLN A 185 23.69 -9.30 1.24
CA GLN A 185 25.10 -8.91 1.09
C GLN A 185 25.41 -7.59 1.83
N LEU A 186 24.89 -7.44 3.05
CA LEU A 186 25.18 -6.32 3.95
C LEU A 186 26.30 -6.72 4.90
N ALA A 187 27.44 -6.07 4.77
CA ALA A 187 28.58 -6.31 5.65
C ALA A 187 28.24 -5.98 7.13
N PRO A 188 28.93 -6.60 8.10
CA PRO A 188 28.85 -6.16 9.50
C PRO A 188 29.11 -4.66 9.60
N GLY A 189 28.35 -3.97 10.44
CA GLY A 189 28.45 -2.52 10.62
C GLY A 189 27.74 -1.67 9.56
N THR A 190 27.40 -2.22 8.39
CA THR A 190 26.66 -1.46 7.36
C THR A 190 25.35 -0.93 7.90
N ARG A 191 25.11 0.36 7.75
CA ARG A 191 23.84 1.01 8.04
C ARG A 191 22.94 0.99 6.81
N ALA A 192 21.91 0.14 6.85
CA ALA A 192 21.02 -0.11 5.71
C ALA A 192 19.71 0.69 5.84
N LEU A 193 19.50 1.64 4.93
CA LEU A 193 18.27 2.38 4.79
C LEU A 193 17.42 1.77 3.67
N LEU A 194 16.14 1.50 3.91
CA LEU A 194 15.26 0.87 2.94
C LEU A 194 14.19 1.83 2.43
N LEU A 195 14.06 1.93 1.11
CA LEU A 195 12.93 2.55 0.44
C LEU A 195 12.20 1.50 -0.39
N PRO A 196 11.13 0.89 0.17
CA PRO A 196 10.33 -0.09 -0.55
C PRO A 196 9.27 0.60 -1.41
N GLY A 197 9.08 0.09 -2.62
CA GLY A 197 8.07 0.56 -3.54
C GLY A 197 8.58 0.82 -4.94
N ARG A 198 7.64 0.94 -5.89
CA ARG A 198 7.96 1.15 -7.30
C ARG A 198 8.83 2.38 -7.51
N ILE A 199 9.84 2.28 -8.37
CA ILE A 199 10.65 3.43 -8.74
C ILE A 199 9.82 4.33 -9.65
N GLY A 200 9.55 5.55 -9.18
CA GLY A 200 8.70 6.50 -9.88
C GLY A 200 8.44 7.76 -9.05
N ILE A 201 7.79 8.73 -9.65
CA ILE A 201 7.53 10.05 -9.05
C ILE A 201 6.90 9.94 -7.66
N GLN A 202 5.93 9.06 -7.47
CA GLN A 202 5.19 8.89 -6.22
C GLN A 202 6.10 8.68 -5.00
N LYS A 203 7.09 7.80 -5.12
CA LYS A 203 7.98 7.41 -4.01
C LYS A 203 9.16 8.38 -3.82
N HIS A 204 9.30 9.35 -4.70
CA HIS A 204 10.25 10.45 -4.62
C HIS A 204 11.71 10.06 -4.38
N GLN A 205 12.18 8.98 -5.03
CA GLN A 205 13.57 8.52 -4.93
C GLN A 205 14.57 9.61 -5.33
N LEU A 206 14.24 10.48 -6.30
CA LEU A 206 15.09 11.60 -6.67
C LEU A 206 15.31 12.60 -5.52
N GLY A 207 14.26 12.86 -4.72
CA GLY A 207 14.36 13.70 -3.53
C GLY A 207 15.27 13.10 -2.47
N LEU A 208 15.17 11.79 -2.24
CA LEU A 208 16.07 11.08 -1.33
C LEU A 208 17.54 11.13 -1.83
N LEU A 209 17.77 10.83 -3.10
CA LEU A 209 19.12 10.90 -3.70
C LEU A 209 19.71 12.33 -3.64
N ALA A 210 18.87 13.36 -3.82
CA ALA A 210 19.30 14.74 -3.69
C ALA A 210 19.72 15.07 -2.25
N ALA A 211 18.97 14.59 -1.25
CA ALA A 211 19.30 14.76 0.16
C ALA A 211 20.61 14.01 0.53
N MET A 212 20.76 12.76 0.10
CA MET A 212 22.00 12.00 0.24
C MET A 212 23.22 12.73 -0.36
N ARG A 213 23.06 13.27 -1.58
CA ARG A 213 24.14 14.05 -2.24
C ARG A 213 24.50 15.30 -1.43
N THR A 214 23.54 15.96 -0.81
CA THR A 214 23.79 17.11 0.07
C THR A 214 24.63 16.69 1.28
N LEU A 215 24.27 15.58 1.93
CA LEU A 215 25.04 15.03 3.05
C LEU A 215 26.44 14.58 2.63
N ALA A 216 26.58 13.91 1.50
CA ALA A 216 27.88 13.49 0.97
C ALA A 216 28.81 14.69 0.70
N ARG A 217 28.30 15.78 0.09
CA ARG A 217 29.06 17.01 -0.13
C ARG A 217 29.47 17.72 1.17
N ARG A 218 28.71 17.53 2.24
CA ARG A 218 29.02 18.06 3.57
C ARG A 218 29.94 17.12 4.39
N GLY A 219 30.37 15.97 3.80
CA GLY A 219 31.13 14.96 4.52
C GLY A 219 30.36 14.24 5.64
N LYS A 220 29.01 14.31 5.60
CA LYS A 220 28.12 13.78 6.63
C LYS A 220 27.40 12.49 6.25
N TRP A 221 27.60 11.99 5.03
CA TRP A 221 27.12 10.66 4.62
C TRP A 221 28.15 9.60 5.03
N PRO A 222 27.81 8.65 5.92
CA PRO A 222 28.76 7.62 6.35
C PRO A 222 29.15 6.68 5.19
N GLN A 223 30.42 6.25 5.16
CA GLN A 223 30.91 5.36 4.10
C GLN A 223 30.30 3.95 4.16
N ASP A 224 29.87 3.53 5.33
CA ASP A 224 29.19 2.28 5.64
C ASP A 224 27.67 2.33 5.48
N ALA A 225 27.10 3.48 5.10
CA ALA A 225 25.66 3.61 4.90
C ALA A 225 25.26 3.31 3.44
N VAL A 226 24.19 2.50 3.27
CA VAL A 226 23.64 2.13 1.97
C VAL A 226 22.13 2.32 1.94
N VAL A 227 21.60 2.81 0.82
CA VAL A 227 20.17 2.87 0.55
C VAL A 227 19.77 1.75 -0.40
N LEU A 228 18.79 0.97 -0.01
CA LEU A 228 18.22 -0.14 -0.75
C LEU A 228 16.90 0.30 -1.38
N PHE A 229 16.84 0.40 -2.70
CA PHE A 229 15.61 0.62 -3.44
C PHE A 229 15.00 -0.71 -3.86
N ALA A 230 13.87 -1.09 -3.25
CA ALA A 230 13.20 -2.37 -3.47
C ALA A 230 11.87 -2.18 -4.21
N GLY A 231 11.84 -2.42 -5.52
CA GLY A 231 10.63 -2.33 -6.34
C GLY A 231 10.92 -2.14 -7.82
N ARG A 232 9.94 -2.56 -8.64
CA ARG A 232 10.03 -2.43 -10.10
C ARG A 232 9.97 -0.97 -10.55
N ALA A 233 10.53 -0.71 -11.71
CA ALA A 233 10.30 0.54 -12.44
C ALA A 233 8.81 0.73 -12.74
N ARG A 234 8.26 1.91 -12.39
CA ARG A 234 6.88 2.26 -12.76
C ARG A 234 6.80 2.74 -14.21
N ASP A 235 7.75 3.55 -14.61
CA ASP A 235 7.94 4.05 -15.96
C ASP A 235 9.44 4.12 -16.31
N LYS A 236 9.73 4.02 -17.60
CA LYS A 236 11.11 3.97 -18.10
C LYS A 236 11.87 5.26 -17.86
N LEU A 237 11.22 6.42 -18.06
CA LEU A 237 11.88 7.73 -17.99
C LEU A 237 12.31 8.05 -16.56
N THR A 238 11.37 8.05 -15.61
CA THR A 238 11.69 8.34 -14.20
C THR A 238 12.70 7.34 -13.65
N SER A 239 12.57 6.07 -13.99
CA SER A 239 13.53 5.04 -13.54
C SER A 239 14.92 5.26 -14.09
N ALA A 240 15.04 5.66 -15.37
CA ALA A 240 16.35 5.99 -15.97
C ALA A 240 16.98 7.21 -15.27
N LEU A 241 16.19 8.25 -15.00
CA LEU A 241 16.66 9.44 -14.27
C LEU A 241 17.13 9.09 -12.85
N VAL A 242 16.37 8.30 -12.11
CA VAL A 242 16.74 7.85 -10.76
C VAL A 242 18.04 7.04 -10.79
N ARG A 243 18.15 6.07 -11.71
CA ARG A 243 19.37 5.26 -11.86
C ARG A 243 20.58 6.10 -12.30
N ARG A 244 20.39 7.06 -13.22
CA ARG A 244 21.45 7.98 -13.64
C ARG A 244 21.93 8.85 -12.48
N PHE A 245 21.00 9.39 -11.69
CA PHE A 245 21.34 10.23 -10.54
C PHE A 245 22.08 9.44 -9.45
N ALA A 246 21.67 8.19 -9.19
CA ALA A 246 22.33 7.32 -8.23
C ALA A 246 23.79 6.99 -8.59
N ARG A 247 24.17 7.09 -9.88
CA ARG A 247 25.56 6.91 -10.34
C ARG A 247 26.44 8.15 -10.21
N SER A 248 25.90 9.25 -9.69
CA SER A 248 26.70 10.48 -9.51
C SER A 248 27.80 10.28 -8.44
N PRO A 249 28.91 11.05 -8.54
CA PRO A 249 29.98 10.97 -7.55
C PRO A 249 29.46 11.10 -6.11
N GLY A 250 29.96 10.26 -5.23
CA GLY A 250 29.58 10.21 -3.81
C GLY A 250 28.28 9.43 -3.52
N LEU A 251 27.58 8.91 -4.55
CA LEU A 251 26.37 8.09 -4.35
C LEU A 251 26.48 6.68 -4.92
N ALA A 252 27.36 6.44 -5.87
CA ALA A 252 27.40 5.18 -6.64
C ALA A 252 27.57 3.93 -5.77
N SER A 253 28.37 3.97 -4.71
CA SER A 253 28.56 2.90 -3.73
C SER A 253 27.49 2.85 -2.65
N ALA A 254 26.75 3.96 -2.45
CA ALA A 254 25.77 4.12 -1.38
C ALA A 254 24.34 3.73 -1.79
N VAL A 255 24.12 3.26 -3.04
CA VAL A 255 22.77 2.94 -3.55
C VAL A 255 22.74 1.58 -4.21
N ARG A 256 21.76 0.75 -3.84
CA ARG A 256 21.49 -0.55 -4.49
C ARG A 256 20.05 -0.62 -4.97
N PHE A 257 19.86 -1.13 -6.20
CA PHE A 257 18.55 -1.40 -6.79
C PHE A 257 18.28 -2.90 -6.76
N LEU A 258 17.25 -3.30 -6.04
CA LEU A 258 16.90 -4.70 -5.80
C LEU A 258 15.74 -5.20 -6.67
N ASP A 259 15.22 -4.33 -7.56
CA ASP A 259 14.05 -4.61 -8.39
C ASP A 259 12.86 -5.19 -7.59
N ALA A 260 12.10 -6.15 -8.13
CA ALA A 260 10.97 -6.74 -7.42
C ALA A 260 11.45 -7.80 -6.42
N VAL A 261 11.21 -7.55 -5.15
CA VAL A 261 11.55 -8.47 -4.06
C VAL A 261 10.32 -9.31 -3.70
N LYS A 262 10.44 -10.65 -3.74
CA LYS A 262 9.36 -11.57 -3.36
C LYS A 262 9.20 -11.65 -1.84
N ASP A 263 10.32 -11.75 -1.12
CA ASP A 263 10.37 -11.82 0.34
C ASP A 263 10.79 -10.46 0.90
N ILE A 264 9.84 -9.53 0.96
CA ILE A 264 10.08 -8.19 1.49
C ILE A 264 10.36 -8.20 3.01
N ARG A 265 9.86 -9.19 3.74
CA ARG A 265 10.07 -9.33 5.18
C ARG A 265 11.55 -9.47 5.52
N SER A 266 12.27 -10.34 4.80
CA SER A 266 13.71 -10.50 5.02
C SER A 266 14.49 -9.20 4.77
N LEU A 267 13.98 -8.33 3.90
CA LEU A 267 14.59 -7.04 3.63
C LEU A 267 14.31 -6.02 4.77
N TYR A 268 13.12 -6.04 5.37
CA TYR A 268 12.87 -5.28 6.60
C TYR A 268 13.82 -5.75 7.72
N TRP A 269 13.98 -7.06 7.90
CA TRP A 269 14.88 -7.64 8.91
C TRP A 269 16.35 -7.26 8.73
N ALA A 270 16.80 -7.13 7.47
CA ALA A 270 18.18 -6.76 7.15
C ALA A 270 18.47 -5.27 7.34
N SER A 271 17.44 -4.43 7.35
CA SER A 271 17.53 -2.97 7.37
C SER A 271 17.58 -2.39 8.80
N ASP A 272 18.02 -1.14 8.92
CA ASP A 272 18.12 -0.39 10.17
C ASP A 272 17.10 0.75 10.23
N LEU A 273 16.69 1.27 9.08
CA LEU A 273 15.81 2.43 8.95
C LEU A 273 14.96 2.32 7.69
N LEU A 274 13.70 2.69 7.80
CA LEU A 274 12.81 2.87 6.65
C LEU A 274 12.80 4.35 6.24
N VAL A 275 12.86 4.64 4.92
CA VAL A 275 12.79 6.01 4.41
C VAL A 275 11.76 6.09 3.30
N MET A 276 10.66 6.82 3.52
CA MET A 276 9.59 6.97 2.53
C MET A 276 9.19 8.43 2.37
N PRO A 277 9.93 9.23 1.57
CA PRO A 277 9.62 10.62 1.28
C PRO A 277 8.54 10.78 0.21
N SER A 278 7.56 9.88 0.19
CA SER A 278 6.52 9.80 -0.85
C SER A 278 5.77 11.12 -1.01
N LEU A 279 5.37 11.43 -2.25
CA LEU A 279 4.60 12.63 -2.57
C LEU A 279 3.10 12.47 -2.25
N TYR A 280 2.60 11.26 -2.30
CA TYR A 280 1.22 10.90 -1.95
C TYR A 280 1.11 9.42 -1.64
N GLU A 281 0.26 9.09 -0.66
CA GLU A 281 -0.12 7.72 -0.27
C GLU A 281 -1.59 7.71 0.14
N GLY A 282 -2.25 6.58 -0.03
CA GLY A 282 -3.54 6.35 0.61
C GLY A 282 -3.34 5.97 2.08
N LEU A 283 -2.76 4.79 2.28
CA LEU A 283 -2.15 4.33 3.52
C LEU A 283 -0.87 3.58 3.10
N ALA A 284 0.25 3.94 3.68
CA ALA A 284 1.56 3.42 3.26
C ALA A 284 1.81 2.02 3.85
N ASN A 285 1.33 0.95 3.18
CA ASN A 285 1.50 -0.43 3.66
C ASN A 285 2.95 -0.74 4.03
N ALA A 286 3.90 -0.35 3.18
CA ALA A 286 5.32 -0.60 3.44
C ALA A 286 5.84 0.12 4.69
N ALA A 287 5.26 1.26 5.08
CA ALA A 287 5.56 1.90 6.35
C ALA A 287 4.98 1.11 7.52
N LEU A 288 3.72 0.66 7.41
CA LEU A 288 3.09 -0.18 8.43
C LEU A 288 3.86 -1.50 8.63
N GLU A 289 4.20 -2.18 7.54
CA GLU A 289 4.96 -3.42 7.54
C GLU A 289 6.35 -3.26 8.14
N GLY A 290 7.09 -2.19 7.75
CA GLY A 290 8.41 -1.88 8.28
C GLY A 290 8.38 -1.53 9.77
N CYS A 291 7.43 -0.70 10.20
CA CYS A 291 7.24 -0.40 11.63
C CYS A 291 6.81 -1.64 12.42
N ALA A 292 5.94 -2.51 11.88
CA ALA A 292 5.57 -3.78 12.50
C ALA A 292 6.79 -4.72 12.63
N ALA A 293 7.72 -4.68 11.66
CA ALA A 293 8.99 -5.41 11.73
C ALA A 293 10.02 -4.77 12.68
N GLY A 294 9.67 -3.67 13.36
CA GLY A 294 10.52 -3.00 14.34
C GLY A 294 11.49 -1.99 13.76
N LEU A 295 11.25 -1.48 12.54
CA LEU A 295 12.06 -0.42 11.96
C LEU A 295 11.54 0.97 12.38
N PRO A 296 12.38 1.87 12.87
CA PRO A 296 12.05 3.29 12.87
C PRO A 296 11.98 3.81 11.45
N ALA A 297 11.23 4.90 11.23
CA ALA A 297 11.02 5.37 9.87
C ALA A 297 11.14 6.89 9.73
N ILE A 298 11.66 7.34 8.57
CA ILE A 298 11.54 8.72 8.10
C ILE A 298 10.41 8.73 7.08
N LEU A 299 9.31 9.41 7.38
CA LEU A 299 8.14 9.51 6.50
C LEU A 299 7.87 10.97 6.13
N SER A 300 7.49 11.23 4.88
CA SER A 300 6.88 12.52 4.55
C SER A 300 5.48 12.63 5.15
N HIS A 301 4.94 13.85 5.33
CA HIS A 301 3.54 14.05 5.71
C HIS A 301 2.57 13.24 4.85
N ALA A 302 2.88 13.12 3.55
CA ALA A 302 2.06 12.34 2.62
C ALA A 302 2.17 10.82 2.83
N ALA A 303 3.24 10.32 3.44
CA ALA A 303 3.43 8.91 3.79
C ALA A 303 3.00 8.61 5.23
N ASN A 304 3.06 9.61 6.12
CA ASN A 304 2.67 9.49 7.54
C ASN A 304 1.16 9.68 7.74
N VAL A 305 0.37 9.16 6.81
CA VAL A 305 -1.08 9.24 6.91
C VAL A 305 -1.57 8.51 8.15
N ASP A 306 -2.46 9.16 8.87
CA ASP A 306 -3.04 8.65 10.11
C ASP A 306 -1.99 8.33 11.19
N ALA A 307 -0.88 9.11 11.21
CA ALA A 307 0.17 9.03 12.21
C ALA A 307 0.76 7.61 12.37
N ILE A 308 1.26 7.03 11.27
CA ILE A 308 2.01 5.76 11.30
C ILE A 308 3.26 5.90 12.17
N VAL A 309 3.94 7.06 12.09
CA VAL A 309 5.09 7.42 12.90
C VAL A 309 4.72 8.57 13.83
N GLN A 310 5.17 8.48 15.07
CA GLN A 310 5.14 9.55 16.06
C GLN A 310 6.53 10.23 16.08
N PRO A 311 6.63 11.50 15.63
CA PRO A 311 7.90 12.21 15.55
C PRO A 311 8.67 12.22 16.87
N GLY A 312 9.97 11.88 16.82
CA GLY A 312 10.85 11.80 17.99
C GLY A 312 10.73 10.54 18.83
N ALA A 313 9.57 9.87 18.81
CA ALA A 313 9.34 8.63 19.56
C ALA A 313 9.56 7.36 18.73
N THR A 314 9.03 7.32 17.50
CA THR A 314 9.07 6.12 16.64
C THR A 314 9.75 6.36 15.29
N GLY A 315 10.20 7.59 15.05
CA GLY A 315 10.83 8.00 13.79
C GLY A 315 10.78 9.50 13.59
N TRP A 316 10.86 9.90 12.32
CA TRP A 316 10.86 11.30 11.90
C TRP A 316 9.75 11.53 10.87
N GLU A 317 9.11 12.67 10.98
CA GLU A 317 8.17 13.15 9.97
C GLU A 317 8.74 14.40 9.31
N VAL A 318 8.67 14.46 7.98
CA VAL A 318 9.18 15.58 7.21
C VAL A 318 8.10 16.16 6.30
N PRO A 319 8.06 17.50 6.12
CA PRO A 319 7.12 18.10 5.17
C PRO A 319 7.35 17.56 3.75
N THR A 320 6.27 17.22 3.05
CA THR A 320 6.32 16.69 1.69
C THR A 320 7.00 17.69 0.74
N LEU A 321 7.89 17.20 -0.14
CA LEU A 321 8.66 18.00 -1.11
C LEU A 321 9.65 19.01 -0.50
N ARG A 322 9.90 18.99 0.79
CA ARG A 322 10.87 19.88 1.42
C ARG A 322 12.22 19.19 1.53
N HIS A 323 13.23 19.78 0.85
CA HIS A 323 14.58 19.21 0.78
C HIS A 323 15.33 19.32 2.12
N ALA A 324 15.41 20.51 2.71
CA ALA A 324 16.19 20.73 3.92
C ALA A 324 15.70 19.87 5.12
N PRO A 325 14.39 19.78 5.44
CA PRO A 325 13.94 18.90 6.50
C PRO A 325 14.24 17.40 6.25
N LEU A 326 14.24 16.95 4.98
CA LEU A 326 14.63 15.58 4.65
C LEU A 326 16.13 15.33 4.90
N VAL A 327 16.99 16.32 4.57
CA VAL A 327 18.42 16.27 4.87
C VAL A 327 18.65 16.21 6.36
N GLU A 328 18.01 17.07 7.14
CA GLU A 328 18.11 17.13 8.59
C GLU A 328 17.65 15.82 9.27
N ALA A 329 16.52 15.26 8.82
CA ALA A 329 16.01 13.99 9.34
C ALA A 329 16.94 12.81 9.01
N LEU A 330 17.54 12.78 7.81
CA LEU A 330 18.54 11.76 7.45
C LEU A 330 19.81 11.92 8.30
N GLU A 331 20.30 13.14 8.46
CA GLU A 331 21.47 13.41 9.30
C GLU A 331 21.24 12.98 10.75
N ALA A 332 20.10 13.36 11.33
CA ALA A 332 19.70 12.96 12.68
C ALA A 332 19.58 11.44 12.83
N ALA A 333 18.93 10.76 11.88
CA ALA A 333 18.77 9.31 11.90
C ALA A 333 20.10 8.57 11.77
N LEU A 334 21.01 9.07 10.92
CA LEU A 334 22.34 8.51 10.73
C LEU A 334 23.25 8.75 11.97
N ALA A 335 23.03 9.81 12.73
CA ALA A 335 23.74 10.08 13.97
C ALA A 335 23.16 9.32 15.18
N THR A 336 21.96 8.74 15.05
CA THR A 336 21.30 8.00 16.16
C THR A 336 21.97 6.65 16.37
N THR A 337 22.19 6.29 17.65
CA THR A 337 22.83 5.00 17.99
C THR A 337 21.95 3.81 17.65
N PRO A 338 22.52 2.62 17.39
CA PRO A 338 21.77 1.40 17.11
C PRO A 338 20.74 1.07 18.21
N GLU A 339 21.11 1.27 19.49
CA GLU A 339 20.25 0.99 20.65
C GLU A 339 19.03 1.91 20.65
N ARG A 340 19.22 3.19 20.34
CA ARG A 340 18.13 4.17 20.25
C ARG A 340 17.23 3.89 19.05
N LEU A 341 17.78 3.52 17.90
CA LEU A 341 16.99 3.07 16.74
C LEU A 341 16.16 1.83 17.08
N ALA A 342 16.71 0.88 17.81
CA ALA A 342 15.98 -0.31 18.27
C ALA A 342 14.85 0.03 19.24
N GLU A 343 15.05 0.98 20.16
CA GLU A 343 13.99 1.50 21.05
C GLU A 343 12.85 2.15 20.24
N MET A 344 13.20 3.04 19.31
CA MET A 344 12.24 3.70 18.44
C MET A 344 11.47 2.67 17.59
N GLY A 345 12.15 1.63 17.11
CA GLY A 345 11.53 0.54 16.37
C GLY A 345 10.54 -0.28 17.22
N ARG A 346 10.90 -0.61 18.48
CA ARG A 346 9.99 -1.28 19.41
C ARG A 346 8.75 -0.43 19.70
N ALA A 347 8.94 0.87 19.97
CA ALA A 347 7.84 1.82 20.18
C ALA A 347 6.96 1.93 18.92
N GLY A 348 7.58 1.99 17.73
CA GLY A 348 6.89 2.01 16.43
C GLY A 348 6.02 0.78 16.21
N ARG A 349 6.55 -0.42 16.50
CA ARG A 349 5.75 -1.65 16.44
C ARG A 349 4.55 -1.61 17.40
N ALA A 350 4.77 -1.24 18.65
CA ALA A 350 3.69 -1.14 19.64
C ALA A 350 2.60 -0.17 19.15
N HIS A 351 3.01 0.99 18.65
CA HIS A 351 2.10 2.01 18.12
C HIS A 351 1.28 1.52 16.92
N VAL A 352 1.90 0.96 15.88
CA VAL A 352 1.18 0.51 14.69
C VAL A 352 0.30 -0.70 15.00
N THR A 353 0.72 -1.60 15.90
CA THR A 353 -0.10 -2.73 16.33
C THR A 353 -1.35 -2.23 17.05
N ALA A 354 -1.21 -1.36 18.03
CA ALA A 354 -2.37 -0.85 18.78
C ALA A 354 -3.36 -0.08 17.92
N ARG A 355 -2.85 0.66 16.91
CA ARG A 355 -3.68 1.54 16.09
C ARG A 355 -4.31 0.84 14.88
N PHE A 356 -3.56 0.00 14.17
CA PHE A 356 -3.98 -0.55 12.86
C PHE A 356 -4.32 -2.04 12.92
N ALA A 357 -3.83 -2.76 13.92
CA ALA A 357 -4.07 -4.19 14.08
C ALA A 357 -4.17 -4.57 15.58
N PRO A 358 -5.08 -3.95 16.36
CA PRO A 358 -5.16 -4.14 17.82
C PRO A 358 -5.45 -5.58 18.23
N ARG A 359 -6.00 -6.38 17.34
CA ARG A 359 -6.20 -7.82 17.47
C ARG A 359 -6.11 -8.50 16.12
N LYS A 360 -5.85 -9.79 16.13
CA LYS A 360 -5.90 -10.62 14.91
C LYS A 360 -7.29 -10.46 14.27
N ASP A 361 -7.30 -10.36 12.95
CA ASP A 361 -8.52 -10.21 12.13
C ASP A 361 -9.33 -8.91 12.33
N HIS A 362 -8.83 -7.95 13.11
CA HIS A 362 -9.56 -6.70 13.39
C HIS A 362 -10.15 -6.03 12.13
N VAL A 363 -9.33 -5.86 11.11
CA VAL A 363 -9.73 -5.22 9.84
C VAL A 363 -10.69 -6.13 9.05
N LEU A 364 -10.46 -7.45 9.09
CA LEU A 364 -11.36 -8.43 8.48
C LEU A 364 -12.75 -8.38 9.12
N ASP A 365 -12.80 -8.36 10.45
CA ASP A 365 -14.07 -8.27 11.19
C ASP A 365 -14.82 -6.99 10.89
N GLN A 366 -14.13 -5.85 10.78
CA GLN A 366 -14.74 -4.60 10.36
C GLN A 366 -15.32 -4.69 8.93
N MET A 367 -14.61 -5.34 8.01
CA MET A 367 -15.09 -5.53 6.65
C MET A 367 -16.31 -6.44 6.61
N VAL A 368 -16.28 -7.54 7.36
CA VAL A 368 -17.39 -8.48 7.47
C VAL A 368 -18.60 -7.81 8.12
N ALA A 369 -18.40 -7.00 9.16
CA ALA A 369 -19.48 -6.25 9.79
C ALA A 369 -20.17 -5.28 8.81
N VAL A 370 -19.42 -4.64 7.91
CA VAL A 370 -20.02 -3.81 6.84
C VAL A 370 -20.86 -4.65 5.89
N TYR A 371 -20.40 -5.85 5.51
CA TYR A 371 -21.19 -6.74 4.65
C TYR A 371 -22.48 -7.17 5.34
N ASP A 372 -22.41 -7.64 6.60
CA ASP A 372 -23.57 -8.10 7.37
C ASP A 372 -24.59 -6.96 7.56
N GLU A 373 -24.13 -5.74 7.92
CA GLU A 373 -25.00 -4.59 8.09
C GLU A 373 -25.75 -4.24 6.78
N LEU A 374 -25.03 -4.21 5.65
CA LEU A 374 -25.67 -3.88 4.37
C LEU A 374 -26.62 -4.97 3.86
N LEU A 375 -26.39 -6.24 4.21
CA LEU A 375 -27.28 -7.36 3.87
C LEU A 375 -28.55 -7.38 4.73
N THR A 376 -28.52 -6.80 5.93
CA THR A 376 -29.69 -6.74 6.84
C THR A 376 -30.49 -5.46 6.68
N ALA A 377 -29.95 -4.42 5.99
CA ALA A 377 -30.59 -3.12 5.80
C ALA A 377 -31.51 -3.06 4.56
N ASP A 378 -31.55 -4.08 3.74
CA ASP A 378 -32.44 -4.28 2.59
C ASP A 378 -33.52 -5.30 2.94
#